data_f2a30caafc921d53c4a189eaa793a11b
#
_entry.id   f2a30caafc921d53c4a189eaa793a11b
#
_cell.length_a   1.000
_cell.length_b   1.000
_cell.length_c   1.000
_cell.angle_alpha   90.00
_cell.angle_beta   90.00
_cell.angle_gamma   90.00
#
_symmetry.space_group_name_H-M   'P 1'
#
loop_
_entity.id
_entity.type
_entity.pdbx_description
1 polymer ?
#
loop_
_entity_poly.entity_id
_entity_poly.type
_entity_poly.pdbx_seq_one_letter_code
_entity_poly.pdbx_strand_id
1 'polypeptide(L)'
;KILKLRIFADDAGKMNRSVQDLDGQGACGGLLIVSQFTLAADTGGGNRPSFTRAAPPAEGERLYDYIVQRARALHPEVATGRFGADMQVHLVNDGPVTIPLSIAPATAA
;
A
#
# COMPACT_ATOMS: atom_id res chain seq x y z
N LYS A 1 -5.85 -0.79 8.74
CA LYS A 1 -5.15 0.50 8.84
C LYS A 1 -5.27 1.32 7.56
N ILE A 2 -4.87 0.79 6.42
CA ILE A 2 -4.82 1.51 5.13
C ILE A 2 -6.18 2.14 4.78
N LEU A 3 -7.27 1.39 4.88
CA LEU A 3 -8.60 1.85 4.50
C LEU A 3 -9.13 2.98 5.39
N LYS A 4 -8.58 3.16 6.58
CA LYS A 4 -9.02 4.15 7.56
C LYS A 4 -8.09 5.34 7.72
N LEU A 5 -6.97 5.35 6.99
CA LEU A 5 -6.08 6.51 7.02
C LEU A 5 -6.79 7.75 6.50
N ARG A 6 -6.74 8.82 7.27
CA ARG A 6 -7.40 10.08 6.95
C ARG A 6 -6.46 11.00 6.19
N ILE A 7 -6.19 10.63 4.94
CA ILE A 7 -5.23 11.31 4.07
C ILE A 7 -5.88 12.13 2.96
N PHE A 8 -7.21 12.17 2.92
CA PHE A 8 -7.97 12.99 1.97
C PHE A 8 -8.54 14.21 2.67
N ALA A 9 -8.58 15.33 1.94
CA ALA A 9 -9.03 16.59 2.48
C ALA A 9 -10.55 16.60 2.72
N ASP A 10 -10.97 17.18 3.83
CA ASP A 10 -12.34 17.54 4.10
C ASP A 10 -12.70 18.90 3.45
N ASP A 11 -13.90 19.40 3.70
CA ASP A 11 -14.38 20.67 3.12
C ASP A 11 -13.57 21.87 3.64
N ALA A 12 -12.89 21.74 4.76
CA ALA A 12 -11.99 22.76 5.33
C ALA A 12 -10.53 22.62 4.85
N GLY A 13 -10.25 21.67 3.96
CA GLY A 13 -8.91 21.42 3.44
C GLY A 13 -8.00 20.63 4.39
N LYS A 14 -8.54 20.03 5.43
CA LYS A 14 -7.77 19.24 6.41
C LYS A 14 -7.84 17.75 6.09
N MET A 15 -6.75 17.02 6.34
CA MET A 15 -6.69 15.58 6.14
C MET A 15 -7.52 14.83 7.19
N ASN A 16 -8.81 14.71 6.95
CA ASN A 16 -9.74 14.07 7.88
C ASN A 16 -10.56 12.93 7.26
N ARG A 17 -10.46 12.73 5.95
CA ARG A 17 -11.25 11.72 5.24
C ARG A 17 -10.39 10.57 4.75
N SER A 18 -10.96 9.38 4.76
CA SER A 18 -10.31 8.15 4.28
C SER A 18 -10.80 7.76 2.88
N VAL A 19 -10.14 6.79 2.28
CA VAL A 19 -10.56 6.22 0.98
C VAL A 19 -11.97 5.61 1.05
N GLN A 20 -12.46 5.27 2.23
CA GLN A 20 -13.81 4.74 2.43
C GLN A 20 -14.88 5.83 2.55
N ASP A 21 -14.46 7.08 2.66
CA ASP A 21 -15.39 8.19 2.90
C ASP A 21 -14.79 9.51 2.40
N LEU A 22 -14.74 9.67 1.08
CA LEU A 22 -14.08 10.82 0.46
C LEU A 22 -14.85 12.13 0.64
N ASP A 23 -16.17 12.06 0.77
CA ASP A 23 -17.07 13.23 0.82
C ASP A 23 -17.74 13.45 2.17
N GLY A 24 -17.48 12.60 3.16
CA GLY A 24 -18.16 12.62 4.44
C GLY A 24 -19.56 11.98 4.41
N GLN A 25 -19.95 11.38 3.29
CA GLN A 25 -21.26 10.73 3.08
C GLN A 25 -21.12 9.28 2.58
N GLY A 26 -19.94 8.72 2.71
CA GLY A 26 -19.67 7.33 2.36
C GLY A 26 -19.22 7.08 0.93
N ALA A 27 -18.85 8.11 0.17
CA ALA A 27 -18.28 7.92 -1.15
C ALA A 27 -16.90 7.25 -1.05
N CYS A 28 -16.75 6.11 -1.70
CA CYS A 28 -15.50 5.33 -1.70
C CYS A 28 -14.60 5.73 -2.87
N GLY A 29 -13.29 5.84 -2.59
CA GLY A 29 -12.27 5.91 -3.62
C GLY A 29 -11.77 4.54 -4.02
N GLY A 30 -10.94 4.49 -5.06
CA GLY A 30 -10.28 3.27 -5.49
C GLY A 30 -9.02 2.97 -4.67
N LEU A 31 -8.67 1.70 -4.60
CA LEU A 31 -7.44 1.20 -4.01
C LEU A 31 -6.69 0.39 -5.05
N LEU A 32 -5.43 0.78 -5.32
CA LEU A 32 -4.54 0.02 -6.19
C LEU A 32 -3.43 -0.59 -5.34
N ILE A 33 -3.32 -1.90 -5.33
CA ILE A 33 -2.31 -2.63 -4.56
C ILE A 33 -1.28 -3.21 -5.51
N VAL A 34 -0.04 -2.77 -5.36
CA VAL A 34 1.09 -3.22 -6.18
C VAL A 34 2.19 -3.75 -5.26
N SER A 35 2.67 -4.95 -5.53
CA SER A 35 3.81 -5.51 -4.82
C SER A 35 5.11 -4.80 -5.20
N GLN A 36 6.01 -4.60 -4.23
CA GLN A 36 7.26 -3.90 -4.45
C GLN A 36 8.33 -4.42 -3.49
N PHE A 37 9.07 -5.46 -3.89
CA PHE A 37 10.10 -6.04 -3.01
C PHE A 37 11.28 -5.09 -2.76
N THR A 38 11.51 -4.13 -3.67
CA THR A 38 12.59 -3.16 -3.53
C THR A 38 12.41 -2.21 -2.34
N LEU A 39 11.22 -2.17 -1.72
CA LEU A 39 11.03 -1.47 -0.44
C LEU A 39 11.86 -2.09 0.70
N ALA A 40 12.27 -3.34 0.56
CA ALA A 40 13.15 -4.02 1.51
C ALA A 40 14.65 -3.84 1.19
N ALA A 41 14.98 -2.92 0.29
CA ALA A 41 16.36 -2.67 -0.10
C ALA A 41 17.21 -2.19 1.06
N ASP A 42 18.41 -2.74 1.16
CA ASP A 42 19.49 -2.26 2.02
C ASP A 42 20.53 -1.55 1.16
N THR A 43 20.67 -0.26 1.40
CA THR A 43 21.62 0.59 0.66
C THR A 43 22.83 1.00 1.49
N GLY A 44 23.03 0.38 2.66
CA GLY A 44 24.09 0.73 3.59
C GLY A 44 25.48 0.30 3.16
N GLY A 45 25.61 -0.68 2.27
CA GLY A 45 26.87 -1.26 1.84
C GLY A 45 27.19 -0.98 0.36
N GLY A 46 27.68 0.20 0.02
CA GLY A 46 28.03 0.57 -1.35
C GLY A 46 26.84 1.02 -2.19
N ASN A 47 26.98 0.99 -3.50
CA ASN A 47 26.03 1.59 -4.42
C ASN A 47 25.02 0.57 -5.01
N ARG A 48 25.26 -0.70 -4.80
CA ARG A 48 24.33 -1.76 -5.21
C ARG A 48 23.39 -2.11 -4.06
N PRO A 49 22.07 -1.94 -4.21
CA PRO A 49 21.15 -2.33 -3.16
C PRO A 49 21.15 -3.84 -2.94
N SER A 50 21.06 -4.25 -1.68
CA SER A 50 20.86 -5.64 -1.28
C SER A 50 19.38 -5.87 -0.95
N PHE A 51 18.87 -7.04 -1.32
CA PHE A 51 17.47 -7.43 -1.06
C PHE A 51 17.35 -8.65 -0.15
N THR A 52 18.38 -8.90 0.65
CA THR A 52 18.40 -10.06 1.56
C THR A 52 17.28 -10.01 2.61
N ARG A 53 16.74 -8.81 2.89
CA ARG A 53 15.62 -8.63 3.81
C ARG A 53 14.27 -8.91 3.19
N ALA A 54 14.19 -8.97 1.85
CA ALA A 54 12.94 -9.29 1.18
C ALA A 54 12.55 -10.75 1.46
N ALA A 55 11.26 -11.01 1.59
CA ALA A 55 10.77 -12.37 1.73
C ALA A 55 11.12 -13.20 0.48
N PRO A 56 11.28 -14.52 0.62
CA PRO A 56 11.37 -15.41 -0.54
C PRO A 56 10.14 -15.20 -1.45
N PRO A 57 10.30 -15.35 -2.79
CA PRO A 57 9.21 -15.03 -3.73
C PRO A 57 7.88 -15.73 -3.41
N ALA A 58 7.91 -17.00 -3.05
CA ALA A 58 6.68 -17.74 -2.72
C ALA A 58 5.96 -17.15 -1.50
N GLU A 59 6.68 -16.77 -0.46
CA GLU A 59 6.11 -16.15 0.73
C GLU A 59 5.61 -14.73 0.45
N GLY A 60 6.37 -13.96 -0.33
CA GLY A 60 5.95 -12.63 -0.75
C GLY A 60 4.66 -12.67 -1.55
N GLU A 61 4.53 -13.61 -2.49
CA GLU A 61 3.31 -13.79 -3.29
C GLU A 61 2.12 -14.20 -2.42
N ARG A 62 2.33 -15.11 -1.48
CA ARG A 62 1.29 -15.53 -0.55
C ARG A 62 0.74 -14.37 0.26
N LEU A 63 1.62 -13.53 0.80
CA LEU A 63 1.22 -12.37 1.59
C LEU A 63 0.56 -11.30 0.74
N TYR A 64 1.03 -11.10 -0.49
CA TYR A 64 0.41 -10.19 -1.44
C TYR A 64 -1.01 -10.62 -1.78
N ASP A 65 -1.20 -11.88 -2.12
CA ASP A 65 -2.53 -12.42 -2.41
C ASP A 65 -3.46 -12.31 -1.19
N TYR A 66 -2.92 -12.52 0.00
CA TYR A 66 -3.69 -12.39 1.23
C TYR A 66 -4.17 -10.96 1.46
N ILE A 67 -3.30 -9.96 1.32
CA ILE A 67 -3.71 -8.56 1.52
C ILE A 67 -4.73 -8.12 0.46
N VAL A 68 -4.58 -8.58 -0.78
CA VAL A 68 -5.55 -8.30 -1.85
C VAL A 68 -6.92 -8.90 -1.51
N GLN A 69 -6.97 -10.15 -1.06
CA GLN A 69 -8.22 -10.79 -0.65
C GLN A 69 -8.87 -10.05 0.51
N ARG A 70 -8.09 -9.66 1.51
CA ARG A 70 -8.59 -8.89 2.66
C ARG A 70 -9.13 -7.52 2.23
N ALA A 71 -8.44 -6.84 1.35
CA ALA A 71 -8.89 -5.54 0.84
C ALA A 71 -10.21 -5.68 0.08
N ARG A 72 -10.34 -6.67 -0.79
CA ARG A 72 -11.57 -6.91 -1.55
C ARG A 72 -12.75 -7.30 -0.68
N ALA A 73 -12.51 -7.98 0.44
CA ALA A 73 -13.56 -8.31 1.40
C ALA A 73 -14.10 -7.08 2.15
N LEU A 74 -13.30 -6.02 2.27
CA LEU A 74 -13.60 -4.84 3.09
C LEU A 74 -13.84 -3.57 2.29
N HIS A 75 -13.55 -3.57 1.00
CA HIS A 75 -13.62 -2.38 0.16
C HIS A 75 -14.09 -2.73 -1.25
N PRO A 76 -15.01 -1.92 -1.84
CA PRO A 76 -15.67 -2.31 -3.08
C PRO A 76 -14.82 -2.14 -4.34
N GLU A 77 -13.86 -1.20 -4.33
CA GLU A 77 -13.09 -0.87 -5.53
C GLU A 77 -11.60 -1.10 -5.29
N VAL A 78 -11.14 -2.28 -5.68
CA VAL A 78 -9.73 -2.69 -5.52
C VAL A 78 -9.20 -3.20 -6.85
N ALA A 79 -8.14 -2.55 -7.32
CA ALA A 79 -7.34 -2.98 -8.46
C ALA A 79 -5.97 -3.44 -7.98
N THR A 80 -5.30 -4.23 -8.79
CA THR A 80 -4.00 -4.81 -8.42
C THR A 80 -3.02 -4.74 -9.56
N GLY A 81 -1.73 -4.73 -9.22
CA GLY A 81 -0.68 -5.11 -10.13
C GLY A 81 -0.60 -6.63 -10.27
N ARG A 82 0.52 -7.11 -10.78
CA ARG A 82 0.80 -8.53 -10.91
C ARG A 82 2.11 -8.87 -10.22
N PHE A 83 2.06 -9.79 -9.27
CA PHE A 83 3.24 -10.16 -8.50
C PHE A 83 4.37 -10.67 -9.41
N GLY A 84 5.57 -10.14 -9.21
CA GLY A 84 6.77 -10.53 -9.95
C GLY A 84 6.87 -10.01 -11.38
N ALA A 85 5.87 -9.30 -11.86
CA ALA A 85 5.91 -8.73 -13.21
C ALA A 85 6.74 -7.45 -13.26
N ASP A 86 7.34 -7.18 -14.41
CA ASP A 86 7.89 -5.88 -14.73
C ASP A 86 6.75 -4.95 -15.13
N MET A 87 6.49 -3.94 -14.29
CA MET A 87 5.32 -3.07 -14.43
C MET A 87 5.74 -1.62 -14.56
N GLN A 88 4.96 -0.87 -15.32
CA GLN A 88 4.99 0.58 -15.31
C GLN A 88 3.76 1.08 -14.54
N VAL A 89 3.99 1.89 -13.53
CA VAL A 89 2.90 2.47 -12.72
C VAL A 89 2.72 3.94 -13.11
N HIS A 90 1.61 4.23 -13.78
CA HIS A 90 1.28 5.59 -14.22
C HIS A 90 0.33 6.21 -13.20
N LEU A 91 0.73 7.32 -12.60
CA LEU A 91 -0.10 8.01 -11.62
C LEU A 91 0.26 9.51 -11.56
N VAL A 92 -0.64 10.27 -10.98
CA VAL A 92 -0.35 11.63 -10.54
C VAL A 92 -0.44 11.62 -9.02
N ASN A 93 0.66 11.95 -8.35
CA ASN A 93 0.68 12.10 -6.89
C ASN A 93 0.22 13.53 -6.56
N ASP A 94 -1.09 13.67 -6.44
CA ASP A 94 -1.74 14.96 -6.23
C ASP A 94 -1.63 15.38 -4.76
N GLY A 95 -0.97 16.49 -4.59
CA GLY A 95 -0.66 17.02 -3.27
C GLY A 95 0.78 17.53 -3.19
N PRO A 96 1.87 16.75 -3.33
CA PRO A 96 1.87 15.29 -3.25
C PRO A 96 1.60 14.77 -1.85
N VAL A 97 1.11 13.53 -1.75
CA VAL A 97 0.89 12.84 -0.48
C VAL A 97 1.48 11.43 -0.58
N THR A 98 2.43 11.14 0.28
CA THR A 98 3.09 9.82 0.36
C THR A 98 3.33 9.49 1.82
N ILE A 99 2.72 8.41 2.29
CA ILE A 99 2.78 8.01 3.70
C ILE A 99 3.39 6.61 3.78
N PRO A 100 4.61 6.47 4.28
CA PRO A 100 5.16 5.15 4.56
C PRO A 100 4.50 4.54 5.80
N LEU A 101 4.15 3.27 5.70
CA LEU A 101 3.64 2.48 6.82
C LEU A 101 4.50 1.24 7.00
N SER A 102 4.92 1.01 8.23
CA SER A 102 5.61 -0.22 8.60
C SER A 102 4.98 -0.76 9.88
N ILE A 103 4.47 -1.98 9.81
CA ILE A 103 3.85 -2.66 10.94
C ILE A 103 4.58 -3.98 11.13
N ALA A 104 5.28 -4.09 12.26
CA ALA A 104 5.96 -5.33 12.60
C ALA A 104 4.96 -6.44 12.94
N PRO A 105 5.31 -7.71 12.70
CA PRO A 105 4.49 -8.83 13.16
C PRO A 105 4.34 -8.77 14.69
N ALA A 106 3.20 -9.23 15.18
CA ALA A 106 3.03 -9.41 16.60
C ALA A 106 4.08 -10.41 17.11
N THR A 107 4.83 -10.03 18.14
CA THR A 107 5.77 -10.95 18.76
C THR A 107 4.97 -12.07 19.42
N ALA A 108 5.30 -13.32 19.06
CA ALA A 108 4.83 -14.45 19.83
C ALA A 108 5.38 -14.34 21.25
N ALA A 109 4.50 -14.30 22.19
CA ALA A 109 4.89 -14.29 23.60
C ALA A 109 5.48 -15.63 24.02
#